data_e6b14d1bebea1243448004f083e8361f
#
_entry.id   e6b14d1bebea1243448004f083e8361f
#
_cell.length_a   1.000
_cell.length_b   1.000
_cell.length_c   1.000
_cell.angle_alpha   90.00
_cell.angle_beta   90.00
_cell.angle_gamma   90.00
#
_symmetry.space_group_name_H-M   'P 1'
#
loop_
_entity.id
_entity.type
_entity.pdbx_description
1 polymer ?
#
loop_
_entity_poly.entity_id
_entity_poly.type
_entity_poly.pdbx_seq_one_letter_code
_entity_poly.pdbx_strand_id
1 'polypeptide(L)'
;MADVLIALGGNVGDVRTTFQKAIANICGMTQAALIARSSDYATPPWGDEHQVRYVNACIDIETSLDPHALLFTLHKIEKKFGRDRANEKRWGPRTLDLDLIAYDDVKIDKPELTLPHPRLFERAFVLVPLAEIAPDRLIAGQTPRQALARLSSDGIERLPELH
;
A
#
# COMPACT_ATOMS: atom_id res chain seq x y z
N MET A 1 6.71 -8.84 18.12
CA MET A 1 6.45 -7.79 17.10
C MET A 1 6.11 -8.45 15.78
N ALA A 2 5.12 -7.94 15.11
CA ALA A 2 4.71 -8.46 13.83
C ALA A 2 5.38 -7.68 12.70
N ASP A 3 5.70 -8.39 11.62
CA ASP A 3 6.23 -7.83 10.39
C ASP A 3 5.07 -7.62 9.41
N VAL A 4 4.84 -6.36 9.02
CA VAL A 4 3.63 -5.97 8.28
C VAL A 4 4.00 -5.24 7.01
N LEU A 5 3.38 -5.67 5.90
CA LEU A 5 3.52 -5.01 4.61
C LEU A 5 2.28 -4.15 4.34
N ILE A 6 2.52 -2.89 3.96
CA ILE A 6 1.45 -1.91 3.70
C ILE A 6 1.69 -1.28 2.33
N ALA A 7 0.63 -1.17 1.53
CA ALA A 7 0.67 -0.45 0.26
C ALA A 7 0.07 0.94 0.43
N LEU A 8 0.70 1.92 -0.21
CA LEU A 8 0.23 3.31 -0.23
C LEU A 8 -0.11 3.69 -1.67
N GLY A 9 -1.18 4.44 -1.85
CA GLY A 9 -1.58 4.93 -3.15
C GLY A 9 -2.29 6.28 -3.06
N GLY A 10 -2.31 7.01 -4.17
CA GLY A 10 -3.02 8.28 -4.26
C GLY A 10 -2.79 8.96 -5.60
N ASN A 11 -3.66 9.92 -5.94
CA ASN A 11 -3.52 10.72 -7.16
C ASN A 11 -4.07 12.14 -7.02
N VAL A 12 -4.30 12.60 -5.80
CA VAL A 12 -4.80 13.96 -5.53
C VAL A 12 -3.77 14.74 -4.73
N GLY A 13 -3.39 15.91 -5.22
CA GLY A 13 -2.43 16.78 -4.57
C GLY A 13 -0.99 16.29 -4.70
N ASP A 14 -0.12 16.72 -3.81
CA ASP A 14 1.26 16.29 -3.73
C ASP A 14 1.35 14.96 -2.99
N VAL A 15 1.07 13.88 -3.72
CA VAL A 15 0.97 12.52 -3.17
C VAL A 15 2.28 12.08 -2.52
N ARG A 16 3.42 12.44 -3.12
CA ARG A 16 4.71 11.98 -2.61
C ARG A 16 5.03 12.58 -1.25
N THR A 17 4.71 13.86 -1.04
CA THR A 17 4.82 14.49 0.28
C THR A 17 3.81 13.90 1.25
N THR A 18 2.59 13.61 0.79
CA THR A 18 1.57 12.91 1.60
C THR A 18 2.09 11.57 2.09
N PHE A 19 2.76 10.80 1.21
CA PHE A 19 3.36 9.51 1.61
C PHE A 19 4.40 9.67 2.72
N GLN A 20 5.30 10.66 2.62
CA GLN A 20 6.29 10.90 3.65
C GLN A 20 5.64 11.18 5.01
N LYS A 21 4.61 12.03 5.01
CA LYS A 21 3.88 12.37 6.24
C LYS A 21 3.07 11.19 6.77
N ALA A 22 2.43 10.44 5.88
CA ALA A 22 1.65 9.26 6.26
C ALA A 22 2.53 8.20 6.92
N ILE A 23 3.69 7.93 6.34
CA ILE A 23 4.63 6.95 6.91
C ILE A 23 5.07 7.38 8.31
N ALA A 24 5.39 8.65 8.51
CA ALA A 24 5.73 9.18 9.83
C ALA A 24 4.57 9.01 10.83
N ASN A 25 3.33 9.26 10.38
CA ASN A 25 2.13 9.05 11.21
C ASN A 25 1.93 7.57 11.55
N ILE A 26 2.11 6.67 10.57
CA ILE A 26 1.98 5.23 10.80
C ILE A 26 2.96 4.80 11.90
N CYS A 27 4.23 5.15 11.76
CA CYS A 27 5.26 4.78 12.74
C CYS A 27 4.99 5.38 14.11
N GLY A 28 4.57 6.64 14.17
CA GLY A 28 4.28 7.32 15.44
C GLY A 28 3.05 6.77 16.16
N MET A 29 1.95 6.59 15.41
CA MET A 29 0.66 6.15 16.01
C MET A 29 0.64 4.66 16.36
N THR A 30 1.45 3.85 15.72
CA THR A 30 1.50 2.41 15.97
C THR A 30 2.75 1.99 16.76
N GLN A 31 3.59 2.96 17.12
CA GLN A 31 4.90 2.69 17.74
C GLN A 31 5.70 1.67 16.93
N ALA A 32 5.60 1.78 15.61
CA ALA A 32 6.24 0.86 14.68
C ALA A 32 7.63 1.33 14.30
N ALA A 33 8.49 0.37 13.96
CA ALA A 33 9.76 0.65 13.31
C ALA A 33 9.59 0.47 11.80
N LEU A 34 10.06 1.43 11.01
CA LEU A 34 10.10 1.31 9.55
C LEU A 34 11.30 0.44 9.18
N ILE A 35 11.04 -0.73 8.58
CA ILE A 35 12.08 -1.67 8.18
C ILE A 35 12.57 -1.36 6.78
N ALA A 36 11.64 -1.07 5.84
CA ALA A 36 11.98 -0.75 4.46
C ALA A 36 10.88 0.10 3.83
N ARG A 37 11.27 0.93 2.88
CA ARG A 37 10.38 1.74 2.07
C ARG A 37 10.78 1.62 0.61
N SER A 38 9.82 1.31 -0.26
CA SER A 38 10.06 1.30 -1.70
C SER A 38 10.22 2.72 -2.24
N SER A 39 10.69 2.82 -3.49
CA SER A 39 10.56 4.03 -4.28
C SER A 39 9.08 4.30 -4.54
N ASP A 40 8.76 5.51 -5.01
CA ASP A 40 7.45 5.84 -5.51
C ASP A 40 7.36 5.48 -6.99
N TYR A 41 6.22 4.96 -7.41
CA TYR A 41 5.96 4.54 -8.79
C TYR A 41 4.72 5.24 -9.31
N ALA A 42 4.79 5.80 -10.53
CA ALA A 42 3.64 6.34 -11.21
C ALA A 42 2.97 5.23 -12.02
N THR A 43 1.67 5.09 -11.88
CA THR A 43 0.91 4.00 -12.49
C THR A 43 -0.34 4.54 -13.18
N PRO A 44 -0.85 3.84 -14.24
CA PRO A 44 -2.08 4.27 -14.91
C PRO A 44 -3.26 4.29 -13.94
N PRO A 45 -4.21 5.25 -14.09
CA PRO A 45 -5.41 5.26 -13.26
C PRO A 45 -6.34 4.09 -13.64
N TRP A 46 -7.09 3.60 -12.63
CA TRP A 46 -8.09 2.57 -12.85
C TRP A 46 -9.43 3.19 -13.26
N GLY A 47 -10.01 2.67 -14.33
CA GLY A 47 -11.40 2.94 -14.73
C GLY A 47 -11.69 4.29 -15.35
N ASP A 48 -10.98 5.34 -15.01
CA ASP A 48 -11.19 6.69 -15.56
C ASP A 48 -9.90 7.21 -16.19
N GLU A 49 -9.85 7.22 -17.52
CA GLU A 49 -8.68 7.63 -18.30
C GLU A 49 -8.33 9.12 -18.16
N HIS A 50 -9.28 9.91 -17.67
CA HIS A 50 -9.09 11.37 -17.52
C HIS A 50 -8.47 11.74 -16.18
N GLN A 51 -8.30 10.78 -15.28
CA GLN A 51 -7.66 11.04 -13.99
C GLN A 51 -6.15 11.18 -14.12
N VAL A 52 -5.56 11.91 -13.17
CA VAL A 52 -4.11 11.96 -12.98
C VAL A 52 -3.63 10.55 -12.60
N ARG A 53 -2.44 10.19 -13.08
CA ARG A 53 -1.82 8.90 -12.75
C ARG A 53 -1.71 8.73 -11.23
N TYR A 54 -1.93 7.51 -10.75
CA TYR A 54 -1.67 7.17 -9.35
C TYR A 54 -0.18 7.10 -9.09
N VAL A 55 0.18 7.42 -7.85
CA VAL A 55 1.49 7.12 -7.29
C VAL A 55 1.30 6.00 -6.28
N ASN A 56 2.17 5.00 -6.30
CA ASN A 56 2.10 3.84 -5.40
C ASN A 56 3.47 3.58 -4.79
N ALA A 57 3.44 3.08 -3.56
CA ALA A 57 4.64 2.67 -2.83
C ALA A 57 4.25 1.57 -1.85
N CYS A 58 5.24 0.86 -1.32
CA CYS A 58 5.05 -0.11 -0.24
C CYS A 58 6.03 0.14 0.88
N ILE A 59 5.63 -0.21 2.09
CA ILE A 59 6.50 -0.19 3.27
C ILE A 59 6.42 -1.52 4.01
N ASP A 60 7.49 -1.83 4.73
CA ASP A 60 7.60 -2.93 5.67
C ASP A 60 7.83 -2.33 7.04
N ILE A 61 6.97 -2.66 7.99
CA ILE A 61 7.07 -2.18 9.37
C ILE A 61 7.04 -3.33 10.36
N GLU A 62 7.62 -3.10 11.54
CA GLU A 62 7.42 -3.97 12.71
C GLU A 62 6.55 -3.23 13.73
N THR A 63 5.49 -3.88 14.21
CA THR A 63 4.56 -3.30 15.17
C THR A 63 4.04 -4.33 16.14
N SER A 64 3.64 -3.87 17.35
CA SER A 64 2.95 -4.70 18.33
C SER A 64 1.44 -4.64 18.26
N LEU A 65 0.87 -3.78 17.38
CA LEU A 65 -0.57 -3.71 17.21
C LEU A 65 -1.09 -4.97 16.50
N ASP A 66 -2.27 -5.45 16.93
CA ASP A 66 -2.95 -6.53 16.21
C ASP A 66 -3.51 -6.03 14.86
N PRO A 67 -3.91 -6.94 13.94
CA PRO A 67 -4.34 -6.55 12.61
C PRO A 67 -5.53 -5.58 12.59
N HIS A 68 -6.55 -5.79 13.43
CA HIS A 68 -7.73 -4.92 13.45
C HIS A 68 -7.40 -3.54 14.01
N ALA A 69 -6.60 -3.46 15.07
CA ALA A 69 -6.15 -2.18 15.64
C ALA A 69 -5.31 -1.40 14.62
N LEU A 70 -4.46 -2.10 13.87
CA LEU A 70 -3.67 -1.50 12.82
C LEU A 70 -4.55 -0.98 11.69
N LEU A 71 -5.51 -1.77 11.21
CA LEU A 71 -6.46 -1.34 10.19
C LEU A 71 -7.22 -0.08 10.62
N PHE A 72 -7.71 -0.05 11.84
CA PHE A 72 -8.41 1.11 12.40
C PHE A 72 -7.51 2.35 12.38
N THR A 73 -6.25 2.20 12.77
CA THR A 73 -5.27 3.30 12.75
C THR A 73 -5.00 3.79 11.34
N LEU A 74 -4.85 2.88 10.37
CA LEU A 74 -4.65 3.26 8.96
C LEU A 74 -5.84 4.04 8.42
N HIS A 75 -7.06 3.66 8.75
CA HIS A 75 -8.26 4.41 8.35
C HIS A 75 -8.29 5.81 8.96
N LYS A 76 -7.86 5.97 10.21
CA LYS A 76 -7.75 7.30 10.85
C LYS A 76 -6.74 8.17 10.12
N ILE A 77 -5.62 7.60 9.70
CA ILE A 77 -4.59 8.33 8.96
C ILE A 77 -5.12 8.76 7.59
N GLU A 78 -5.79 7.86 6.86
CA GLU A 78 -6.43 8.22 5.59
C GLU A 78 -7.36 9.41 5.76
N LYS A 79 -8.20 9.39 6.78
CA LYS A 79 -9.15 10.48 7.07
C LYS A 79 -8.42 11.78 7.39
N LYS A 80 -7.33 11.71 8.14
CA LYS A 80 -6.50 12.88 8.48
C LYS A 80 -5.97 13.57 7.22
N PHE A 81 -5.70 12.81 6.16
CA PHE A 81 -5.21 13.35 4.89
C PHE A 81 -6.33 13.61 3.89
N GLY A 82 -7.58 13.72 4.36
CA GLY A 82 -8.69 14.23 3.57
C GLY A 82 -9.51 13.17 2.84
N ARG A 83 -9.30 11.89 3.10
CA ARG A 83 -10.10 10.85 2.47
C ARG A 83 -11.49 10.77 3.11
N ASP A 84 -12.53 10.81 2.27
CA ASP A 84 -13.93 10.63 2.69
C ASP A 84 -14.49 9.39 2.00
N ARG A 85 -14.44 8.25 2.68
CA ARG A 85 -14.89 6.97 2.14
C ARG A 85 -16.39 6.94 1.83
N ALA A 86 -17.19 7.76 2.51
CA ALA A 86 -18.65 7.79 2.31
C ALA A 86 -19.04 8.41 0.97
N ASN A 87 -18.23 9.31 0.41
CA ASN A 87 -18.53 10.02 -0.83
C ASN A 87 -17.61 9.63 -1.99
N GLU A 88 -16.81 8.58 -1.85
CA GLU A 88 -15.88 8.17 -2.89
C GLU A 88 -16.57 7.42 -4.03
N LYS A 89 -16.15 7.71 -5.27
CA LYS A 89 -16.45 6.86 -6.40
C LYS A 89 -15.53 5.65 -6.38
N ARG A 90 -16.06 4.49 -6.69
CA ARG A 90 -15.23 3.31 -6.97
C ARG A 90 -14.28 3.63 -8.12
N TRP A 91 -12.99 3.33 -7.98
CA TRP A 91 -11.92 3.64 -8.95
C TRP A 91 -11.71 5.15 -9.17
N GLY A 92 -12.32 6.01 -8.35
CA GLY A 92 -12.17 7.46 -8.43
C GLY A 92 -10.91 8.00 -7.76
N PRO A 93 -10.76 9.34 -7.73
CA PRO A 93 -9.60 10.00 -7.11
C PRO A 93 -9.46 9.68 -5.63
N ARG A 94 -8.21 9.58 -5.16
CA ARG A 94 -7.87 9.32 -3.75
C ARG A 94 -6.74 10.24 -3.31
N THR A 95 -6.87 10.86 -2.15
CA THR A 95 -5.78 11.61 -1.52
C THR A 95 -4.76 10.65 -0.93
N LEU A 96 -5.21 9.61 -0.27
CA LEU A 96 -4.36 8.59 0.34
C LEU A 96 -5.14 7.30 0.52
N ASP A 97 -4.55 6.21 0.06
CA ASP A 97 -5.06 4.86 0.20
C ASP A 97 -4.01 4.04 0.93
N LEU A 98 -4.38 3.43 2.05
CA LEU A 98 -3.49 2.59 2.85
C LEU A 98 -4.09 1.21 2.97
N ASP A 99 -3.43 0.21 2.37
CA ASP A 99 -3.91 -1.16 2.36
C ASP A 99 -2.97 -2.08 3.13
N LEU A 100 -3.50 -2.86 4.07
CA LEU A 100 -2.79 -3.97 4.69
C LEU A 100 -2.62 -5.08 3.66
N ILE A 101 -1.39 -5.42 3.35
CA ILE A 101 -1.07 -6.46 2.37
C ILE A 101 -0.85 -7.80 3.07
N ALA A 102 -0.03 -7.83 4.10
CA ALA A 102 0.29 -9.03 4.85
C ALA A 102 0.70 -8.67 6.28
N TYR A 103 0.40 -9.56 7.22
CA TYR A 103 0.73 -9.40 8.62
C TYR A 103 1.30 -10.74 9.10
N ASP A 104 2.62 -10.85 9.14
CA ASP A 104 3.30 -12.14 9.33
C ASP A 104 2.67 -13.21 8.41
N ASP A 105 2.39 -14.39 8.95
CA ASP A 105 1.69 -15.47 8.24
C ASP A 105 0.21 -15.57 8.61
N VAL A 106 -0.34 -14.51 9.19
CA VAL A 106 -1.73 -14.48 9.65
C VAL A 106 -2.70 -14.53 8.48
N LYS A 107 -3.71 -15.38 8.61
CA LYS A 107 -4.81 -15.49 7.64
C LYS A 107 -6.10 -15.05 8.31
N ILE A 108 -6.74 -14.05 7.72
CA ILE A 108 -8.03 -13.53 8.17
C ILE A 108 -8.95 -13.46 6.95
N ASP A 109 -10.17 -13.95 7.09
CA ASP A 109 -11.19 -13.90 6.04
C ASP A 109 -12.47 -13.38 6.65
N LYS A 110 -12.57 -12.04 6.74
CA LYS A 110 -13.72 -11.33 7.29
C LYS A 110 -14.10 -10.19 6.37
N PRO A 111 -15.38 -9.75 6.39
CA PRO A 111 -15.82 -8.65 5.53
C PRO A 111 -15.00 -7.37 5.70
N GLU A 112 -14.59 -7.06 6.94
CA GLU A 112 -13.83 -5.84 7.25
C GLU A 112 -12.34 -5.97 7.00
N LEU A 113 -11.79 -7.19 6.95
CA LEU A 113 -10.36 -7.42 6.82
C LEU A 113 -10.06 -8.81 6.28
N THR A 114 -9.38 -8.87 5.14
CA THR A 114 -8.87 -10.12 4.57
C THR A 114 -7.36 -10.05 4.46
N LEU A 115 -6.66 -11.01 5.04
CA LEU A 115 -5.20 -11.11 4.99
C LEU A 115 -4.78 -12.52 4.58
N PRO A 116 -3.79 -12.66 3.68
CA PRO A 116 -3.17 -11.60 2.88
C PRO A 116 -4.20 -10.89 1.99
N HIS A 117 -3.87 -9.70 1.52
CA HIS A 117 -4.80 -8.91 0.69
C HIS A 117 -5.29 -9.77 -0.49
N PRO A 118 -6.61 -9.86 -0.72
CA PRO A 118 -7.17 -10.86 -1.66
C PRO A 118 -6.80 -10.61 -3.12
N ARG A 119 -6.45 -9.37 -3.49
CA ARG A 119 -6.09 -9.01 -4.87
C ARG A 119 -4.60 -8.76 -5.08
N LEU A 120 -3.78 -9.09 -4.08
CA LEU A 120 -2.34 -8.82 -4.14
C LEU A 120 -1.71 -9.31 -5.43
N PHE A 121 -1.97 -10.56 -5.79
CA PHE A 121 -1.29 -11.22 -6.91
C PHE A 121 -1.85 -10.86 -8.29
N GLU A 122 -2.88 -10.02 -8.33
CA GLU A 122 -3.47 -9.49 -9.57
C GLU A 122 -3.03 -8.05 -9.85
N ARG A 123 -2.36 -7.39 -8.90
CA ARG A 123 -2.08 -5.94 -8.95
C ARG A 123 -0.60 -5.66 -9.15
N ALA A 124 -0.17 -5.52 -10.40
CA ALA A 124 1.21 -5.17 -10.70
C ALA A 124 1.64 -3.87 -10.02
N PHE A 125 0.72 -2.89 -9.88
CA PHE A 125 1.02 -1.60 -9.26
C PHE A 125 1.29 -1.70 -7.75
N VAL A 126 0.92 -2.80 -7.11
CA VAL A 126 1.32 -3.13 -5.72
C VAL A 126 2.56 -4.00 -5.72
N LEU A 127 2.60 -5.00 -6.60
CA LEU A 127 3.70 -5.98 -6.62
C LEU A 127 5.04 -5.38 -7.04
N VAL A 128 5.04 -4.38 -7.93
CA VAL A 128 6.29 -3.73 -8.37
C VAL A 128 6.99 -3.05 -7.18
N PRO A 129 6.34 -2.13 -6.45
CA PRO A 129 6.99 -1.55 -5.27
C PRO A 129 7.24 -2.58 -4.16
N LEU A 130 6.36 -3.57 -4.00
CA LEU A 130 6.55 -4.62 -2.99
C LEU A 130 7.77 -5.48 -3.29
N ALA A 131 8.00 -5.83 -4.55
CA ALA A 131 9.16 -6.62 -4.97
C ALA A 131 10.47 -5.87 -4.79
N GLU A 132 10.46 -4.55 -4.75
CA GLU A 132 11.66 -3.76 -4.46
C GLU A 132 12.14 -4.01 -3.03
N ILE A 133 11.23 -4.14 -2.06
CA ILE A 133 11.57 -4.27 -0.63
C ILE A 133 11.45 -5.70 -0.09
N ALA A 134 10.68 -6.56 -0.73
CA ALA A 134 10.42 -7.92 -0.25
C ALA A 134 10.23 -8.91 -1.42
N PRO A 135 11.20 -9.00 -2.36
CA PRO A 135 11.02 -9.78 -3.59
C PRO A 135 10.82 -11.27 -3.33
N ASP A 136 11.41 -11.78 -2.26
CA ASP A 136 11.42 -13.23 -1.95
C ASP A 136 10.60 -13.56 -0.71
N ARG A 137 9.79 -12.62 -0.20
CA ARG A 137 8.88 -12.86 0.91
C ARG A 137 7.80 -13.86 0.47
N LEU A 138 7.67 -14.97 1.19
CA LEU A 138 6.63 -15.95 0.90
C LEU A 138 5.30 -15.45 1.49
N ILE A 139 4.30 -15.22 0.63
CA ILE A 139 2.98 -14.74 1.01
C ILE A 139 1.96 -15.67 0.37
N ALA A 140 1.18 -16.37 1.19
CA ALA A 140 0.18 -17.35 0.70
C ALA A 140 0.74 -18.30 -0.37
N GLY A 141 1.96 -18.77 -0.18
CA GLY A 141 2.57 -19.78 -1.04
C GLY A 141 3.33 -19.27 -2.26
N GLN A 142 3.42 -17.96 -2.47
CA GLN A 142 4.21 -17.41 -3.57
C GLN A 142 4.88 -16.10 -3.17
N THR A 143 5.89 -15.68 -3.95
CA THR A 143 6.64 -14.46 -3.68
C THR A 143 6.21 -13.35 -4.63
N PRO A 144 6.44 -12.07 -4.26
CA PRO A 144 6.21 -10.96 -5.21
C PRO A 144 6.95 -11.15 -6.52
N ARG A 145 8.19 -11.63 -6.49
CA ARG A 145 8.98 -11.90 -7.70
C ARG A 145 8.28 -12.91 -8.62
N GLN A 146 7.78 -14.01 -8.06
CA GLN A 146 7.07 -15.06 -8.82
C GLN A 146 5.77 -14.51 -9.43
N ALA A 147 5.02 -13.73 -8.66
CA ALA A 147 3.77 -13.16 -9.15
C ALA A 147 4.00 -12.16 -10.27
N LEU A 148 5.02 -11.30 -10.17
CA LEU A 148 5.36 -10.33 -11.21
C LEU A 148 5.75 -10.99 -12.52
N ALA A 149 6.38 -12.17 -12.48
CA ALA A 149 6.78 -12.89 -13.70
C ALA A 149 5.58 -13.27 -14.57
N ARG A 150 4.37 -13.26 -14.01
CA ARG A 150 3.12 -13.63 -14.71
C ARG A 150 2.24 -12.43 -15.06
N LEU A 151 2.65 -11.21 -14.70
CA LEU A 151 1.87 -9.99 -14.93
C LEU A 151 2.63 -9.00 -15.80
N SER A 152 1.88 -8.16 -16.53
CA SER A 152 2.47 -7.02 -17.21
C SER A 152 2.65 -5.88 -16.21
N SER A 153 3.82 -5.24 -16.26
CA SER A 153 4.10 -4.00 -15.53
C SER A 153 4.16 -2.80 -16.46
N ASP A 154 3.61 -2.91 -17.66
CA ASP A 154 3.60 -1.82 -18.64
C ASP A 154 2.94 -0.57 -18.07
N GLY A 155 3.57 0.58 -18.30
CA GLY A 155 3.08 1.87 -17.82
C GLY A 155 3.44 2.20 -16.38
N ILE A 156 4.03 1.27 -15.62
CA ILE A 156 4.49 1.52 -14.26
C ILE A 156 5.91 2.08 -14.33
N GLU A 157 6.09 3.28 -13.78
CA GLU A 157 7.34 4.03 -13.90
C GLU A 157 7.89 4.40 -12.52
N ARG A 158 9.13 4.00 -12.24
CA ARG A 158 9.81 4.41 -11.01
C ARG A 158 10.14 5.90 -11.07
N LEU A 159 9.74 6.63 -10.04
CA LEU A 159 10.03 8.05 -9.93
C LEU A 159 11.38 8.28 -9.24
N PRO A 160 12.10 9.38 -9.59
CA PRO A 160 13.35 9.72 -8.90
C PRO A 160 13.08 9.99 -7.42
N GLU A 161 14.09 9.77 -6.58
CA GLU A 161 13.98 10.09 -5.16
C GLU A 161 13.70 11.57 -4.95
N LEU A 162 12.90 11.90 -3.92
CA LEU A 162 12.71 13.27 -3.46
C LEU A 162 13.91 13.70 -2.62
N HIS A 163 14.38 14.92 -2.88
CA HIS A 163 15.48 15.53 -2.13
C HIS A 163 14.98 16.57 -1.15
#